data_c99dd789fa7c1b7f2c7f6ec384ea00d5
#
_entry.id   c99dd789fa7c1b7f2c7f6ec384ea00d5
#
_cell.length_a   1.000
_cell.length_b   1.000
_cell.length_c   1.000
_cell.angle_alpha   90.00
_cell.angle_beta   90.00
_cell.angle_gamma   90.00
#
_symmetry.space_group_name_H-M   'P 1'
#
loop_
_entity.id
_entity.type
_entity.pdbx_description
1 polymer ?
#
loop_
_entity_poly.entity_id
_entity_poly.type
_entity_poly.pdbx_seq_one_letter_code
_entity_poly.pdbx_strand_id
1 'polypeptide(L)' 'MTMNAEISTQSTEIERLLKITNIMEIIGCARSKVYELVKAGVLPPPIYITPTMPRWQKRSVNEAIAKLAANSQK' A
#
# COMPACT_ATOMS: atom_id res chain seq x y z
N MET A 1 26.85 -10.69 16.09
CA MET A 1 26.45 -10.58 15.70
C MET A 1 26.14 -10.40 14.95
N THR A 2 26.00 -10.44 14.99
CA THR A 2 25.72 -10.24 14.37
C THR A 2 25.20 -10.41 13.63
N MET A 3 25.01 -10.73 13.46
CA MET A 3 24.36 -10.90 12.63
C MET A 3 23.17 -10.74 12.63
N ASN A 4 22.61 -10.85 13.45
CA ASN A 4 21.40 -10.59 13.64
C ASN A 4 20.93 -9.43 13.15
N ALA A 5 21.61 -8.51 13.23
CA ALA A 5 21.34 -7.25 12.70
C ALA A 5 21.03 -7.38 11.29
N GLU A 6 21.66 -8.26 10.69
CA GLU A 6 21.40 -8.41 9.34
C GLU A 6 20.05 -8.82 9.10
N ILE A 7 19.52 -9.54 9.97
CA ILE A 7 18.19 -9.96 9.83
C ILE A 7 17.26 -8.81 9.85
N SER A 8 17.52 -7.87 10.66
CA SER A 8 16.72 -6.69 10.69
C SER A 8 16.77 -5.98 9.41
N THR A 9 17.89 -5.94 8.83
CA THR A 9 18.07 -5.28 7.55
C THR A 9 17.21 -5.94 6.53
N GLN A 10 17.13 -7.22 6.57
CA GLN A 10 16.29 -7.90 5.64
C GLN A 10 14.87 -7.54 5.81
N SER A 11 14.42 -7.39 7.01
CA SER A 11 13.06 -7.00 7.22
C SER A 11 12.79 -5.67 6.63
N THR A 12 13.74 -4.80 6.67
CA THR A 12 13.56 -3.50 6.09
C THR A 12 13.48 -3.58 4.60
N GLU A 13 14.22 -4.45 4.00
CA GLU A 13 14.19 -4.58 2.58
C GLU A 13 12.92 -5.20 2.09
N ILE A 14 12.34 -6.09 2.87
CA ILE A 14 11.12 -6.74 2.48
C ILE A 14 10.00 -5.96 3.08
N GLU A 15 9.42 -5.07 2.28
CA GLU A 15 8.35 -4.26 2.75
C GLU A 15 7.16 -5.09 3.10
N ARG A 16 6.50 -4.70 4.16
CA ARG A 16 5.29 -5.33 4.57
C ARG A 16 4.19 -4.97 3.58
N LEU A 17 3.48 -5.95 3.10
CA LEU A 17 2.37 -5.69 2.19
C LEU A 17 1.14 -5.29 2.98
N LEU A 18 0.32 -4.43 2.39
CA LEU A 18 -0.86 -3.92 3.05
C LEU A 18 -2.09 -4.68 2.58
N LYS A 19 -3.00 -4.92 3.51
CA LYS A 19 -4.29 -5.52 3.17
C LYS A 19 -5.28 -4.42 2.83
N ILE A 20 -6.40 -4.83 2.25
CA ILE A 20 -7.46 -3.88 1.91
C ILE A 20 -7.90 -3.11 3.16
N THR A 21 -7.96 -3.77 4.31
CA THR A 21 -8.39 -3.10 5.52
C THR A 21 -7.40 -2.02 5.93
N ASN A 22 -6.11 -2.23 5.68
CA ASN A 22 -5.12 -1.21 5.96
C ASN A 22 -5.32 0.01 5.06
N ILE A 23 -5.62 -0.23 3.79
CA ILE A 23 -5.86 0.87 2.86
C ILE A 23 -7.10 1.65 3.29
N MET A 24 -8.14 0.94 3.70
CA MET A 24 -9.37 1.58 4.15
C MET A 24 -9.08 2.50 5.34
N GLU A 25 -8.24 2.07 6.25
CA GLU A 25 -7.89 2.87 7.40
C GLU A 25 -7.03 4.06 7.04
N ILE A 26 -6.06 3.85 6.19
CA ILE A 26 -5.14 4.91 5.80
C ILE A 26 -5.88 6.03 5.10
N ILE A 27 -6.77 5.69 4.21
CA ILE A 27 -7.49 6.68 3.43
C ILE A 27 -8.78 7.11 4.13
N GLY A 28 -9.32 6.25 4.97
CA GLY A 28 -10.54 6.57 5.69
C GLY A 28 -11.79 6.40 4.85
N CYS A 29 -11.85 5.33 4.08
CA CYS A 29 -13.01 5.10 3.23
C CYS A 29 -13.39 3.64 3.24
N ALA A 30 -14.52 3.32 2.64
CA ALA A 30 -15.03 1.97 2.61
C ALA A 30 -14.33 1.15 1.53
N ARG A 31 -14.50 -0.15 1.61
CA ARG A 31 -13.86 -1.08 0.69
C ARG A 31 -14.19 -0.78 -0.77
N SER A 32 -15.45 -0.54 -1.05
CA SER A 32 -15.85 -0.28 -2.44
C SER A 32 -15.18 0.97 -2.98
N LYS A 33 -14.98 1.96 -2.13
CA LYS A 33 -14.30 3.18 -2.56
C LYS A 33 -12.85 2.91 -2.90
N VAL A 34 -12.20 2.03 -2.15
CA VAL A 34 -10.83 1.66 -2.45
C VAL A 34 -10.73 1.08 -3.85
N TYR A 35 -11.64 0.18 -4.19
CA TYR A 35 -11.61 -0.43 -5.53
C TYR A 35 -11.95 0.57 -6.62
N GLU A 36 -12.82 1.52 -6.32
CA GLU A 36 -13.09 2.60 -7.26
C GLU A 36 -11.84 3.41 -7.54
N LEU A 37 -11.09 3.70 -6.50
CA LEU A 37 -9.87 4.47 -6.66
C LEU A 37 -8.81 3.71 -7.45
N VAL A 38 -8.75 2.41 -7.25
CA VAL A 38 -7.84 1.58 -8.04
C VAL A 38 -8.25 1.62 -9.51
N LYS A 39 -9.54 1.48 -9.77
CA LYS A 39 -10.05 1.49 -11.12
C LYS A 39 -9.80 2.82 -11.81
N ALA A 40 -9.91 3.89 -11.07
CA ALA A 40 -9.70 5.22 -11.62
C ALA A 40 -8.23 5.56 -11.79
N GLY A 41 -7.34 4.70 -11.34
CA GLY A 41 -5.91 4.96 -11.47
C GLY A 41 -5.35 5.85 -10.38
N VAL A 42 -6.14 6.12 -9.35
CA VAL A 42 -5.70 6.96 -8.25
C VAL A 42 -4.81 6.17 -7.30
N LEU A 43 -5.18 4.92 -7.06
CA LEU A 43 -4.38 4.03 -6.24
C LEU A 43 -3.73 2.97 -7.12
N PRO A 44 -2.60 2.44 -6.71
CA PRO A 44 -1.95 1.39 -7.50
C PRO A 44 -2.77 0.11 -7.47
N PRO A 45 -2.68 -0.72 -8.48
CA PRO A 45 -3.40 -1.98 -8.48
C PRO A 45 -2.79 -2.93 -7.47
N PRO A 46 -3.60 -3.80 -6.87
CA PRO A 46 -3.06 -4.74 -5.90
C PRO A 46 -2.28 -5.86 -6.57
N ILE A 47 -1.44 -6.48 -5.79
CA ILE A 47 -0.76 -7.69 -6.19
C ILE A 47 -1.56 -8.84 -5.62
N TYR A 48 -1.96 -9.78 -6.45
CA TYR A 48 -2.74 -10.91 -5.98
C TYR A 48 -1.82 -12.06 -5.62
N ILE A 49 -1.63 -12.26 -4.31
CA ILE A 49 -0.81 -13.36 -3.85
C ILE A 49 -1.49 -14.67 -4.21
N THR A 50 -2.79 -14.71 -4.01
CA THR A 50 -3.65 -15.78 -4.51
C THR A 50 -4.84 -15.08 -5.14
N PRO A 51 -5.69 -15.78 -5.87
CA PRO A 51 -6.84 -15.12 -6.52
C PRO A 51 -7.73 -14.33 -5.57
N THR A 52 -7.71 -14.66 -4.28
CA THR A 52 -8.57 -13.98 -3.33
C THR A 52 -7.80 -13.18 -2.31
N MET A 53 -6.53 -12.96 -2.55
CA MET A 53 -5.68 -12.32 -1.55
C MET A 53 -4.95 -11.12 -2.13
N PRO A 54 -5.64 -9.99 -2.31
CA PRO A 54 -4.99 -8.80 -2.84
C PRO A 54 -4.14 -8.13 -1.76
N ARG A 55 -3.00 -7.63 -2.17
CA ARG A 55 -2.12 -6.90 -1.26
C ARG A 55 -1.52 -5.74 -2.01
N TRP A 56 -1.17 -4.69 -1.29
CA TRP A 56 -0.58 -3.49 -1.88
C TRP A 56 0.79 -3.27 -1.32
N GLN A 57 1.68 -2.73 -2.14
CA GLN A 57 3.00 -2.35 -1.67
C GLN A 57 2.88 -1.02 -0.97
N LYS A 58 3.43 -0.94 0.22
CA LYS A 58 3.35 0.27 1.02
C LYS A 58 3.93 1.46 0.28
N ARG A 59 5.05 1.27 -0.37
CA ARG A 59 5.71 2.35 -1.10
C ARG A 59 4.80 2.91 -2.19
N SER A 60 4.16 2.05 -2.94
CA SER A 60 3.30 2.48 -4.02
C SER A 60 2.10 3.24 -3.49
N VAL A 61 1.53 2.79 -2.38
CA VAL A 61 0.39 3.47 -1.78
C VAL A 61 0.82 4.84 -1.28
N ASN A 62 1.97 4.92 -0.63
CA ASN A 62 2.47 6.19 -0.13
C ASN A 62 2.70 7.18 -1.25
N GLU A 63 3.23 6.73 -2.36
CA GLU A 63 3.45 7.60 -3.50
C GLU A 63 2.14 8.10 -4.07
N ALA A 64 1.15 7.24 -4.13
CA ALA A 64 -0.16 7.64 -4.65
C ALA A 64 -0.78 8.70 -3.75
N ILE A 65 -0.67 8.51 -2.45
CA ILE A 65 -1.21 9.46 -1.50
C ILE A 65 -0.49 10.81 -1.59
N ALA A 66 0.82 10.76 -1.76
CA ALA A 66 1.60 11.97 -1.91
C ALA A 66 1.17 12.75 -3.15
N LYS A 67 0.88 12.05 -4.22
CA LYS A 67 0.39 12.69 -5.42
C LYS A 67 -0.96 13.33 -5.20
N LEU A 68 -1.83 12.65 -4.48
CA LEU A 68 -3.14 13.21 -4.18
C LEU A 68 -3.01 14.46 -3.34
N ALA A 69 -2.13 14.44 -2.36
CA ALA A 69 -1.93 15.60 -1.51
C ALA A 69 -1.42 16.77 -2.32
N ALA A 70 -0.49 16.52 -3.22
CA ALA A 70 0.04 17.58 -4.06
C ALA A 70 -1.03 18.17 -4.98
N ASN A 71 -1.88 17.30 -5.52
CA ASN A 71 -2.92 17.77 -6.43
C ASN A 71 -4.07 18.45 -5.71
N SER A 72 -4.25 18.19 -4.45
CA SER A 72 -5.33 18.82 -3.70
C SER A 72 -4.98 20.18 -3.17
N GLN A 73 -3.75 20.56 -3.25
CA GLN A 73 -3.37 21.87 -2.78
C GLN A 73 -3.65 22.87 -3.84
N LYS A 74 -4.58 23.71 -3.65
CA LYS A 74 -4.92 24.69 -4.66
C LYS A 74 -4.92 26.07 -4.12
#